data_e116093df5977b22a625fe18cbad02f6
#
_entry.id   e116093df5977b22a625fe18cbad02f6
#
_cell.length_a   1.000
_cell.length_b   1.000
_cell.length_c   1.000
_cell.angle_alpha   90.00
_cell.angle_beta   90.00
_cell.angle_gamma   90.00
#
_symmetry.space_group_name_H-M   'P 1'
#
loop_
_entity.id
_entity.type
_entity.pdbx_description
1 polymer ?
#
loop_
_entity_poly.entity_id
_entity_poly.type
_entity_poly.pdbx_seq_one_letter_code
_entity_poly.pdbx_strand_id
1 'polypeptide(L)'
;GVDVDPAADSFELAGKTLSAGDCASIASLGNLTTLSLTNCNISDVHFLAGLTQLRTLILSDNAMADASPLASLSQLRTLYLDRNPVADLSVLSPLSALTTLSIQGVEIADYVLEDLQKALPGCRIFSDSVVKGSRPVSLGGLDFTESVESLDLSGRGITDISALSGCSELRELNLSNNPIADISTLALLPKLTSLDLSATGRSDLDNELLSSLRSLSYLKLENNDGVTAEGIDALQSALPSCQIVHEPKYYTVVFGDQSFSSDASDVTVDALGLTTLSGIEKFHQLRQLSAYGNTLTDLAPLAELFSVEELQLGYNNLCDLSALTGHTALRRLILDHNALRDITALSGCTALEELDLSYNDLNSLAALRSLTQLRTLNITGNPALTADMVRSLQEALPACQIITDIDLSMPEPTPEPPAETPQP
;
A
#
# COMPACT_ATOMS: atom_id res chain seq x y z
N GLY A 1 -46.73 -33.22 -45.57
CA GLY A 1 -46.00 -33.54 -44.34
C GLY A 1 -44.75 -34.39 -44.64
N VAL A 2 -43.86 -34.50 -43.71
CA VAL A 2 -42.75 -35.41 -43.75
C VAL A 2 -43.26 -36.81 -43.39
N ASP A 3 -43.03 -37.81 -44.25
CA ASP A 3 -43.34 -39.20 -43.94
C ASP A 3 -42.21 -39.80 -43.08
N VAL A 4 -42.54 -40.21 -41.86
CA VAL A 4 -41.57 -40.69 -40.86
C VAL A 4 -41.96 -42.12 -40.44
N ASP A 5 -41.02 -43.03 -40.43
CA ASP A 5 -41.22 -44.35 -39.82
C ASP A 5 -41.07 -44.24 -38.31
N PRO A 6 -42.08 -44.53 -37.50
CA PRO A 6 -41.99 -44.45 -36.04
C PRO A 6 -40.94 -45.37 -35.41
N ALA A 7 -40.46 -46.40 -36.11
CA ALA A 7 -39.46 -47.34 -35.65
C ALA A 7 -38.05 -46.98 -36.12
N ALA A 8 -37.88 -45.88 -36.86
CA ALA A 8 -36.59 -45.47 -37.40
C ALA A 8 -35.62 -45.10 -36.28
N ASP A 9 -34.37 -45.56 -36.40
CA ASP A 9 -33.22 -45.17 -35.58
C ASP A 9 -32.40 -44.03 -36.23
N SER A 10 -32.67 -43.76 -37.52
CA SER A 10 -32.06 -42.64 -38.26
C SER A 10 -33.07 -41.96 -39.16
N PHE A 11 -32.93 -40.64 -39.28
CA PHE A 11 -33.76 -39.82 -40.16
C PHE A 11 -32.93 -38.73 -40.82
N GLU A 12 -33.09 -38.57 -42.14
CA GLU A 12 -32.38 -37.54 -42.91
C GLU A 12 -33.35 -36.78 -43.81
N LEU A 13 -33.21 -35.44 -43.77
CA LEU A 13 -33.93 -34.55 -44.67
C LEU A 13 -33.05 -33.35 -45.02
N ALA A 14 -33.04 -32.97 -46.29
CA ALA A 14 -32.27 -31.82 -46.72
C ALA A 14 -33.07 -30.93 -47.69
N GLY A 15 -32.86 -29.61 -47.62
CA GLY A 15 -33.39 -28.64 -48.59
C GLY A 15 -34.89 -28.45 -48.55
N LYS A 16 -35.60 -28.85 -47.46
CA LYS A 16 -37.05 -28.71 -47.30
C LYS A 16 -37.35 -27.89 -46.06
N THR A 17 -38.03 -26.75 -46.21
CA THR A 17 -38.56 -26.01 -45.10
C THR A 17 -39.57 -26.84 -44.30
N LEU A 18 -39.31 -27.01 -42.98
CA LEU A 18 -40.18 -27.77 -42.09
C LEU A 18 -41.34 -26.92 -41.61
N SER A 19 -42.54 -27.51 -41.62
CA SER A 19 -43.73 -26.97 -40.94
C SER A 19 -43.75 -27.38 -39.47
N ALA A 20 -44.52 -26.72 -38.63
CA ALA A 20 -44.71 -27.09 -37.21
C ALA A 20 -45.21 -28.55 -37.07
N GLY A 21 -46.02 -29.05 -38.02
CA GLY A 21 -46.47 -30.44 -38.06
C GLY A 21 -45.34 -31.43 -38.39
N ASP A 22 -44.43 -31.03 -39.28
CA ASP A 22 -43.21 -31.85 -39.60
C ASP A 22 -42.28 -31.94 -38.37
N CYS A 23 -42.07 -30.80 -37.67
CA CYS A 23 -41.31 -30.78 -36.44
C CYS A 23 -41.91 -31.67 -35.34
N ALA A 24 -43.22 -31.63 -35.15
CA ALA A 24 -43.94 -32.50 -34.23
C ALA A 24 -43.81 -33.99 -34.57
N SER A 25 -43.88 -34.32 -35.88
CA SER A 25 -43.67 -35.69 -36.36
C SER A 25 -42.26 -36.20 -36.06
N ILE A 26 -41.23 -35.38 -36.32
CA ILE A 26 -39.82 -35.72 -36.00
C ILE A 26 -39.62 -35.84 -34.47
N ALA A 27 -40.19 -34.93 -33.66
CA ALA A 27 -40.14 -34.97 -32.20
C ALA A 27 -40.71 -36.27 -31.59
N SER A 28 -41.63 -36.94 -32.29
CA SER A 28 -42.22 -38.20 -31.83
C SER A 28 -41.34 -39.43 -32.05
N LEU A 29 -40.21 -39.29 -32.76
CA LEU A 29 -39.30 -40.37 -33.05
C LEU A 29 -38.29 -40.62 -31.91
N GLY A 30 -38.76 -41.10 -30.75
CA GLY A 30 -37.97 -41.25 -29.55
C GLY A 30 -36.76 -42.21 -29.63
N ASN A 31 -36.71 -43.06 -30.65
CA ASN A 31 -35.63 -44.05 -30.86
C ASN A 31 -34.49 -43.52 -31.75
N LEU A 32 -34.56 -42.27 -32.24
CA LEU A 32 -33.54 -41.74 -33.12
C LEU A 32 -32.17 -41.66 -32.44
N THR A 33 -31.20 -42.22 -33.08
CA THR A 33 -29.78 -42.08 -32.72
C THR A 33 -29.03 -41.16 -33.69
N THR A 34 -29.54 -41.03 -34.92
CA THR A 34 -28.99 -40.15 -35.95
C THR A 34 -30.08 -39.29 -36.57
N LEU A 35 -29.87 -37.98 -36.59
CA LEU A 35 -30.78 -37.04 -37.24
C LEU A 35 -29.98 -36.03 -38.08
N SER A 36 -30.35 -35.91 -39.35
CA SER A 36 -29.82 -34.89 -40.27
C SER A 36 -30.95 -34.04 -40.84
N LEU A 37 -30.90 -32.74 -40.57
CA LEU A 37 -31.85 -31.73 -41.03
C LEU A 37 -31.09 -30.54 -41.64
N THR A 38 -30.36 -30.81 -42.73
CA THR A 38 -29.51 -29.82 -43.40
C THR A 38 -30.33 -28.93 -44.33
N ASN A 39 -30.14 -27.58 -44.25
CA ASN A 39 -30.79 -26.62 -45.13
C ASN A 39 -32.34 -26.74 -45.08
N CYS A 40 -32.90 -26.84 -43.88
CA CYS A 40 -34.33 -26.99 -43.65
C CYS A 40 -35.01 -25.72 -43.12
N ASN A 41 -34.32 -24.59 -43.14
CA ASN A 41 -34.75 -23.28 -42.64
C ASN A 41 -35.24 -23.32 -41.19
N ILE A 42 -34.56 -24.11 -40.33
CA ILE A 42 -34.90 -24.29 -38.92
C ILE A 42 -34.33 -23.12 -38.16
N SER A 43 -35.21 -22.37 -37.46
CA SER A 43 -34.84 -21.30 -36.51
C SER A 43 -35.07 -21.70 -35.06
N ASP A 44 -35.99 -22.63 -34.80
CA ASP A 44 -36.33 -23.11 -33.45
C ASP A 44 -36.07 -24.63 -33.38
N VAL A 45 -35.24 -25.04 -32.42
CA VAL A 45 -34.81 -26.43 -32.18
C VAL A 45 -35.37 -27.03 -30.89
N HIS A 46 -36.32 -26.35 -30.21
CA HIS A 46 -36.94 -26.87 -28.98
C HIS A 46 -37.62 -28.24 -29.17
N PHE A 47 -38.11 -28.52 -30.37
CA PHE A 47 -38.73 -29.81 -30.69
C PHE A 47 -37.75 -30.99 -30.61
N LEU A 48 -36.43 -30.74 -30.64
CA LEU A 48 -35.38 -31.75 -30.53
C LEU A 48 -35.03 -32.10 -29.07
N ALA A 49 -35.36 -31.29 -28.10
CA ALA A 49 -34.97 -31.43 -26.69
C ALA A 49 -35.36 -32.80 -26.07
N GLY A 50 -36.42 -33.42 -26.58
CA GLY A 50 -36.89 -34.74 -26.15
C GLY A 50 -36.17 -35.93 -26.78
N LEU A 51 -35.38 -35.74 -27.82
CA LEU A 51 -34.70 -36.81 -28.55
C LEU A 51 -33.38 -37.20 -27.85
N THR A 52 -33.44 -37.60 -26.61
CA THR A 52 -32.28 -37.83 -25.74
C THR A 52 -31.40 -39.00 -26.10
N GLN A 53 -31.83 -39.86 -27.05
CA GLN A 53 -31.05 -40.99 -27.58
C GLN A 53 -30.13 -40.58 -28.74
N LEU A 54 -30.21 -39.32 -29.22
CA LEU A 54 -29.39 -38.83 -30.32
C LEU A 54 -27.90 -38.91 -29.99
N ARG A 55 -27.16 -39.50 -30.92
CA ARG A 55 -25.68 -39.57 -30.90
C ARG A 55 -25.07 -38.74 -32.03
N THR A 56 -25.77 -38.60 -33.15
CA THR A 56 -25.35 -37.75 -34.28
C THR A 56 -26.50 -36.81 -34.64
N LEU A 57 -26.18 -35.52 -34.65
CA LEU A 57 -27.12 -34.46 -35.04
C LEU A 57 -26.44 -33.52 -36.04
N ILE A 58 -27.07 -33.37 -37.21
CA ILE A 58 -26.58 -32.49 -38.28
C ILE A 58 -27.67 -31.43 -38.52
N LEU A 59 -27.35 -30.17 -38.22
CA LEU A 59 -28.22 -29.00 -38.38
C LEU A 59 -27.57 -27.93 -39.26
N SER A 60 -26.58 -28.28 -40.06
CA SER A 60 -25.87 -27.30 -40.90
C SER A 60 -26.80 -26.57 -41.86
N ASP A 61 -26.46 -25.33 -42.23
CA ASP A 61 -27.21 -24.51 -43.19
C ASP A 61 -28.65 -24.21 -42.75
N ASN A 62 -28.85 -23.85 -41.49
CA ASN A 62 -30.15 -23.45 -40.94
C ASN A 62 -30.12 -22.01 -40.42
N ALA A 63 -31.24 -21.56 -39.83
CA ALA A 63 -31.40 -20.21 -39.27
C ALA A 63 -31.43 -20.22 -37.74
N MET A 64 -30.79 -21.20 -37.11
CA MET A 64 -30.80 -21.38 -35.66
C MET A 64 -29.90 -20.33 -34.96
N ALA A 65 -30.49 -19.49 -34.11
CA ALA A 65 -29.77 -18.51 -33.28
C ALA A 65 -29.56 -18.99 -31.85
N ASP A 66 -30.46 -19.82 -31.33
CA ASP A 66 -30.40 -20.37 -29.95
C ASP A 66 -30.14 -21.88 -30.01
N ALA A 67 -29.00 -22.30 -29.45
CA ALA A 67 -28.63 -23.70 -29.32
C ALA A 67 -28.93 -24.29 -27.93
N SER A 68 -29.50 -23.51 -26.99
CA SER A 68 -29.74 -23.93 -25.62
C SER A 68 -30.60 -25.20 -25.48
N PRO A 69 -31.61 -25.46 -26.33
CA PRO A 69 -32.38 -26.71 -26.26
C PRO A 69 -31.54 -27.96 -26.49
N LEU A 70 -30.39 -27.84 -27.19
CA LEU A 70 -29.52 -28.98 -27.48
C LEU A 70 -28.75 -29.45 -26.24
N ALA A 71 -28.62 -28.62 -25.22
CA ALA A 71 -27.88 -28.94 -23.97
C ALA A 71 -28.45 -30.18 -23.25
N SER A 72 -29.71 -30.53 -23.48
CA SER A 72 -30.38 -31.73 -22.93
C SER A 72 -29.93 -33.04 -23.57
N LEU A 73 -29.31 -32.98 -24.74
CA LEU A 73 -28.96 -34.15 -25.57
C LEU A 73 -27.64 -34.80 -25.12
N SER A 74 -27.59 -35.25 -23.89
CA SER A 74 -26.35 -35.72 -23.20
C SER A 74 -25.64 -36.90 -23.84
N GLN A 75 -26.31 -37.65 -24.78
CA GLN A 75 -25.72 -38.76 -25.50
C GLN A 75 -25.03 -38.35 -26.82
N LEU A 76 -25.10 -37.06 -27.19
CA LEU A 76 -24.51 -36.58 -28.44
C LEU A 76 -23.00 -36.78 -28.45
N ARG A 77 -22.55 -37.39 -29.58
CA ARG A 77 -21.12 -37.60 -29.90
C ARG A 77 -20.66 -36.74 -31.06
N THR A 78 -21.57 -36.49 -32.02
CA THR A 78 -21.26 -35.71 -33.21
C THR A 78 -22.34 -34.66 -33.42
N LEU A 79 -21.95 -33.41 -33.51
CA LEU A 79 -22.83 -32.24 -33.71
C LEU A 79 -22.26 -31.33 -34.81
N TYR A 80 -23.05 -31.11 -35.88
CA TYR A 80 -22.74 -30.17 -36.95
C TYR A 80 -23.72 -29.00 -36.90
N LEU A 81 -23.22 -27.80 -36.69
CA LEU A 81 -23.97 -26.53 -36.62
C LEU A 81 -23.50 -25.52 -37.67
N ASP A 82 -22.76 -25.98 -38.69
CA ASP A 82 -22.13 -25.10 -39.66
C ASP A 82 -23.12 -24.13 -40.30
N ARG A 83 -22.70 -22.88 -40.51
CA ARG A 83 -23.49 -21.80 -41.15
C ARG A 83 -24.87 -21.60 -40.53
N ASN A 84 -24.93 -21.60 -39.20
CA ASN A 84 -26.06 -21.11 -38.41
C ASN A 84 -25.68 -19.80 -37.70
N PRO A 85 -26.63 -18.85 -37.49
CA PRO A 85 -26.35 -17.62 -36.75
C PRO A 85 -26.42 -17.82 -35.23
N VAL A 86 -25.75 -18.87 -34.71
CA VAL A 86 -25.77 -19.16 -33.25
C VAL A 86 -25.07 -18.07 -32.50
N ALA A 87 -25.77 -17.44 -31.52
CA ALA A 87 -25.26 -16.33 -30.74
C ALA A 87 -24.41 -16.77 -29.56
N ASP A 88 -24.76 -17.88 -28.91
CA ASP A 88 -24.06 -18.40 -27.74
C ASP A 88 -23.80 -19.91 -27.87
N LEU A 89 -22.54 -20.27 -27.94
CA LEU A 89 -22.10 -21.68 -28.02
C LEU A 89 -21.70 -22.23 -26.64
N SER A 90 -21.60 -21.40 -25.60
CA SER A 90 -21.26 -21.83 -24.24
C SER A 90 -22.28 -22.81 -23.65
N VAL A 91 -23.52 -22.75 -24.14
CA VAL A 91 -24.62 -23.65 -23.80
C VAL A 91 -24.33 -25.12 -24.12
N LEU A 92 -23.35 -25.40 -24.98
CA LEU A 92 -22.95 -26.75 -25.35
C LEU A 92 -21.96 -27.41 -24.38
N SER A 93 -21.44 -26.65 -23.41
CA SER A 93 -20.48 -27.12 -22.40
C SER A 93 -20.92 -28.38 -21.63
N PRO A 94 -22.24 -28.62 -21.35
CA PRO A 94 -22.68 -29.82 -20.67
C PRO A 94 -22.59 -31.11 -21.46
N LEU A 95 -22.39 -31.04 -22.81
CA LEU A 95 -22.38 -32.19 -23.71
C LEU A 95 -21.08 -33.00 -23.60
N SER A 96 -20.76 -33.53 -22.45
CA SER A 96 -19.48 -34.19 -22.13
C SER A 96 -19.17 -35.45 -22.97
N ALA A 97 -20.18 -36.05 -23.61
CA ALA A 97 -20.02 -37.19 -24.52
C ALA A 97 -19.59 -36.78 -25.95
N LEU A 98 -19.54 -35.45 -26.22
CA LEU A 98 -19.26 -34.94 -27.56
C LEU A 98 -17.79 -35.22 -27.94
N THR A 99 -17.59 -35.81 -29.11
CA THR A 99 -16.26 -36.10 -29.66
C THR A 99 -15.97 -35.27 -30.92
N THR A 100 -17.02 -34.75 -31.56
CA THR A 100 -16.91 -33.93 -32.77
C THR A 100 -17.95 -32.82 -32.73
N LEU A 101 -17.49 -31.56 -32.83
CA LEU A 101 -18.32 -30.37 -33.01
C LEU A 101 -17.82 -29.60 -34.24
N SER A 102 -18.72 -29.37 -35.21
CA SER A 102 -18.41 -28.47 -36.33
C SER A 102 -19.28 -27.21 -36.25
N ILE A 103 -18.63 -26.07 -36.32
CA ILE A 103 -19.20 -24.74 -36.27
C ILE A 103 -18.60 -23.82 -37.34
N GLN A 104 -18.29 -24.36 -38.51
CA GLN A 104 -17.75 -23.59 -39.63
C GLN A 104 -18.77 -22.57 -40.13
N GLY A 105 -18.32 -21.33 -40.38
CA GLY A 105 -19.18 -20.20 -40.70
C GLY A 105 -20.04 -19.69 -39.56
N VAL A 106 -19.76 -20.10 -38.32
CA VAL A 106 -20.31 -19.50 -37.10
C VAL A 106 -19.22 -18.65 -36.48
N GLU A 107 -19.51 -17.35 -36.26
CA GLU A 107 -18.58 -16.46 -35.57
C GLU A 107 -18.52 -16.83 -34.09
N ILE A 108 -17.34 -17.12 -33.58
CA ILE A 108 -17.10 -17.47 -32.16
C ILE A 108 -15.99 -16.64 -31.59
N ALA A 109 -16.21 -16.09 -30.39
CA ALA A 109 -15.16 -15.41 -29.66
C ALA A 109 -14.09 -16.41 -29.16
N ASP A 110 -12.82 -16.03 -29.24
CA ASP A 110 -11.66 -16.85 -28.85
C ASP A 110 -11.82 -17.45 -27.46
N TYR A 111 -12.23 -16.64 -26.46
CA TYR A 111 -12.44 -17.10 -25.10
C TYR A 111 -13.57 -18.15 -24.98
N VAL A 112 -14.64 -18.06 -25.81
CA VAL A 112 -15.73 -19.07 -25.81
C VAL A 112 -15.21 -20.39 -26.38
N LEU A 113 -14.39 -20.32 -27.41
CA LEU A 113 -13.75 -21.53 -27.99
C LEU A 113 -12.83 -22.19 -26.96
N GLU A 114 -12.02 -21.42 -26.25
CA GLU A 114 -11.15 -21.92 -25.17
C GLU A 114 -11.95 -22.59 -24.05
N ASP A 115 -13.06 -21.98 -23.63
CA ASP A 115 -13.91 -22.52 -22.56
C ASP A 115 -14.59 -23.82 -22.99
N LEU A 116 -15.07 -23.88 -24.25
CA LEU A 116 -15.59 -25.12 -24.81
C LEU A 116 -14.52 -26.23 -24.90
N GLN A 117 -13.28 -25.89 -25.26
CA GLN A 117 -12.17 -26.86 -25.31
C GLN A 117 -11.82 -27.37 -23.89
N LYS A 118 -11.89 -26.50 -22.85
CA LYS A 118 -11.70 -26.92 -21.46
C LYS A 118 -12.84 -27.79 -20.94
N ALA A 119 -14.09 -27.45 -21.29
CA ALA A 119 -15.27 -28.19 -20.87
C ALA A 119 -15.40 -29.54 -21.57
N LEU A 120 -14.93 -29.62 -22.83
CA LEU A 120 -15.04 -30.77 -23.71
C LEU A 120 -13.65 -31.27 -24.16
N PRO A 121 -12.79 -31.76 -23.26
CA PRO A 121 -11.37 -32.07 -23.56
C PRO A 121 -11.20 -33.21 -24.56
N GLY A 122 -12.22 -34.06 -24.73
CA GLY A 122 -12.24 -35.17 -25.74
C GLY A 122 -12.87 -34.78 -27.08
N CYS A 123 -13.38 -33.54 -27.21
CA CYS A 123 -14.06 -33.09 -28.41
C CYS A 123 -13.12 -32.40 -29.39
N ARG A 124 -13.16 -32.84 -30.66
CA ARG A 124 -12.51 -32.12 -31.74
C ARG A 124 -13.46 -31.06 -32.28
N ILE A 125 -13.10 -29.77 -32.09
CA ILE A 125 -13.89 -28.63 -32.55
C ILE A 125 -13.33 -28.11 -33.87
N PHE A 126 -14.18 -27.99 -34.88
CA PHE A 126 -13.86 -27.41 -36.19
C PHE A 126 -14.52 -26.03 -36.29
N SER A 127 -13.73 -24.99 -36.34
CA SER A 127 -14.15 -23.59 -36.50
C SER A 127 -13.25 -22.92 -37.55
N ASP A 128 -13.79 -21.97 -38.31
CA ASP A 128 -13.08 -21.18 -39.32
C ASP A 128 -13.29 -19.66 -39.16
N SER A 129 -14.09 -19.25 -38.21
CA SER A 129 -14.44 -17.84 -37.96
C SER A 129 -14.29 -17.49 -36.47
N VAL A 130 -13.02 -17.50 -35.99
CA VAL A 130 -12.70 -17.12 -34.60
C VAL A 130 -12.37 -15.63 -34.56
N VAL A 131 -13.08 -14.87 -33.72
CA VAL A 131 -12.88 -13.45 -33.51
C VAL A 131 -12.30 -13.19 -32.14
N LYS A 132 -11.51 -12.11 -32.01
CA LYS A 132 -11.04 -11.68 -30.71
C LYS A 132 -12.21 -11.14 -29.92
N GLY A 133 -12.55 -11.81 -28.84
CA GLY A 133 -13.59 -11.39 -27.89
C GLY A 133 -12.99 -10.80 -26.60
N SER A 134 -13.86 -10.28 -25.76
CA SER A 134 -13.50 -9.86 -24.40
C SER A 134 -14.49 -10.51 -23.44
N ARG A 135 -13.97 -11.36 -22.56
CA ARG A 135 -14.78 -12.16 -21.63
C ARG A 135 -15.61 -11.24 -20.73
N PRO A 136 -16.93 -11.46 -20.62
CA PRO A 136 -17.76 -10.74 -19.66
C PRO A 136 -17.38 -11.12 -18.22
N VAL A 137 -17.37 -10.15 -17.35
CA VAL A 137 -17.08 -10.27 -15.92
C VAL A 137 -18.20 -9.55 -15.16
N SER A 138 -18.66 -10.14 -14.07
CA SER A 138 -19.60 -9.51 -13.14
C SER A 138 -18.99 -9.48 -11.75
N LEU A 139 -18.89 -8.29 -11.15
CA LEU A 139 -18.33 -8.11 -9.82
C LEU A 139 -18.99 -6.93 -9.11
N GLY A 140 -19.43 -7.15 -7.87
CA GLY A 140 -20.08 -6.11 -7.06
C GLY A 140 -21.33 -5.51 -7.70
N GLY A 141 -22.07 -6.32 -8.50
CA GLY A 141 -23.27 -5.89 -9.21
C GLY A 141 -23.00 -4.99 -10.44
N LEU A 142 -21.76 -4.96 -10.92
CA LEU A 142 -21.37 -4.27 -12.14
C LEU A 142 -20.91 -5.31 -13.18
N ASP A 143 -21.44 -5.18 -14.41
CA ASP A 143 -21.05 -6.00 -15.56
C ASP A 143 -20.07 -5.20 -16.43
N PHE A 144 -18.95 -5.82 -16.79
CA PHE A 144 -17.91 -5.25 -17.64
C PHE A 144 -17.20 -6.39 -18.42
N THR A 145 -16.12 -6.10 -19.09
CA THR A 145 -15.34 -7.13 -19.79
C THR A 145 -13.88 -7.12 -19.33
N GLU A 146 -13.15 -8.21 -19.55
CA GLU A 146 -11.72 -8.32 -19.23
C GLU A 146 -10.84 -7.26 -19.91
N SER A 147 -11.33 -6.60 -20.97
CA SER A 147 -10.62 -5.53 -21.67
C SER A 147 -10.79 -4.15 -21.03
N VAL A 148 -11.46 -4.04 -19.88
CA VAL A 148 -11.64 -2.77 -19.16
C VAL A 148 -10.30 -2.15 -18.77
N GLU A 149 -10.15 -0.83 -18.99
CA GLU A 149 -8.93 -0.10 -18.63
C GLU A 149 -9.08 0.69 -17.32
N SER A 150 -10.29 1.12 -16.98
CA SER A 150 -10.58 1.86 -15.74
C SER A 150 -11.86 1.32 -15.11
N LEU A 151 -11.82 1.07 -13.78
CA LEU A 151 -12.92 0.42 -13.08
C LEU A 151 -13.11 1.00 -11.68
N ASP A 152 -14.31 1.50 -11.40
CA ASP A 152 -14.72 1.91 -10.06
C ASP A 152 -15.66 0.87 -9.44
N LEU A 153 -15.14 0.19 -8.43
CA LEU A 153 -15.85 -0.81 -7.63
C LEU A 153 -16.04 -0.37 -6.18
N SER A 154 -15.90 0.92 -5.88
CA SER A 154 -15.97 1.44 -4.52
C SER A 154 -17.32 1.17 -3.84
N GLY A 155 -17.29 0.82 -2.54
CA GLY A 155 -18.47 0.72 -1.67
C GLY A 155 -19.50 -0.34 -2.08
N ARG A 156 -19.07 -1.43 -2.74
CA ARG A 156 -19.97 -2.48 -3.26
C ARG A 156 -20.06 -3.73 -2.38
N GLY A 157 -19.42 -3.71 -1.21
CA GLY A 157 -19.40 -4.86 -0.30
C GLY A 157 -18.59 -6.05 -0.83
N ILE A 158 -17.61 -5.78 -1.68
CA ILE A 158 -16.77 -6.82 -2.32
C ILE A 158 -15.81 -7.39 -1.28
N THR A 159 -15.76 -8.70 -1.17
CA THR A 159 -14.84 -9.45 -0.31
C THR A 159 -13.78 -10.22 -1.08
N ASP A 160 -14.06 -10.56 -2.36
CA ASP A 160 -13.23 -11.34 -3.25
C ASP A 160 -13.12 -10.62 -4.60
N ILE A 161 -11.89 -10.42 -5.07
CA ILE A 161 -11.58 -9.76 -6.34
C ILE A 161 -10.98 -10.73 -7.38
N SER A 162 -11.07 -12.05 -7.16
CA SER A 162 -10.52 -13.08 -8.07
C SER A 162 -11.07 -12.99 -9.49
N ALA A 163 -12.30 -12.46 -9.65
CA ALA A 163 -12.92 -12.21 -10.95
C ALA A 163 -12.12 -11.20 -11.82
N LEU A 164 -11.24 -10.38 -11.23
CA LEU A 164 -10.40 -9.43 -11.97
C LEU A 164 -9.16 -10.08 -12.60
N SER A 165 -8.90 -11.37 -12.35
CA SER A 165 -7.67 -12.05 -12.77
C SER A 165 -7.38 -12.03 -14.28
N GLY A 166 -8.43 -11.91 -15.12
CA GLY A 166 -8.33 -11.77 -16.56
C GLY A 166 -8.19 -10.33 -17.08
N CYS A 167 -8.37 -9.32 -16.23
CA CYS A 167 -8.41 -7.91 -16.63
C CYS A 167 -7.01 -7.32 -16.86
N SER A 168 -6.22 -7.92 -17.74
CA SER A 168 -4.80 -7.55 -17.98
C SER A 168 -4.61 -6.14 -18.56
N GLU A 169 -5.66 -5.51 -19.10
CA GLU A 169 -5.63 -4.16 -19.64
C GLU A 169 -5.89 -3.07 -18.58
N LEU A 170 -6.30 -3.47 -17.35
CA LEU A 170 -6.70 -2.57 -16.29
C LEU A 170 -5.53 -1.68 -15.83
N ARG A 171 -5.76 -0.34 -15.86
CA ARG A 171 -4.80 0.71 -15.49
C ARG A 171 -5.22 1.43 -14.23
N GLU A 172 -6.52 1.65 -14.06
CA GLU A 172 -7.08 2.38 -12.94
C GLU A 172 -8.12 1.53 -12.22
N LEU A 173 -7.94 1.32 -10.93
CA LEU A 173 -8.83 0.50 -10.12
C LEU A 173 -9.13 1.19 -8.79
N ASN A 174 -10.41 1.45 -8.56
CA ASN A 174 -10.90 1.91 -7.27
C ASN A 174 -11.64 0.77 -6.56
N LEU A 175 -11.07 0.30 -5.45
CA LEU A 175 -11.63 -0.74 -4.58
C LEU A 175 -12.02 -0.20 -3.20
N SER A 176 -12.00 1.13 -3.01
CA SER A 176 -12.21 1.75 -1.70
C SER A 176 -13.54 1.35 -1.05
N ASN A 177 -13.59 1.36 0.28
CA ASN A 177 -14.78 1.03 1.07
C ASN A 177 -15.35 -0.38 0.79
N ASN A 178 -14.48 -1.37 0.61
CA ASN A 178 -14.86 -2.78 0.47
C ASN A 178 -14.11 -3.64 1.49
N PRO A 179 -14.74 -4.63 2.13
CA PRO A 179 -14.08 -5.51 3.09
C PRO A 179 -13.31 -6.65 2.38
N ILE A 180 -12.29 -6.29 1.62
CA ILE A 180 -11.53 -7.24 0.80
C ILE A 180 -10.57 -8.03 1.69
N ALA A 181 -10.68 -9.36 1.67
CA ALA A 181 -9.83 -10.22 2.48
C ALA A 181 -8.45 -10.46 1.83
N ASP A 182 -8.42 -10.72 0.53
CA ASP A 182 -7.20 -11.04 -0.22
C ASP A 182 -7.06 -10.14 -1.44
N ILE A 183 -5.87 -9.55 -1.60
CA ILE A 183 -5.52 -8.69 -2.74
C ILE A 183 -4.52 -9.34 -3.69
N SER A 184 -4.23 -10.64 -3.54
CA SER A 184 -3.24 -11.37 -4.37
C SER A 184 -3.52 -11.28 -5.87
N THR A 185 -4.79 -11.17 -6.27
CA THR A 185 -5.22 -10.96 -7.65
C THR A 185 -4.60 -9.72 -8.30
N LEU A 186 -4.26 -8.69 -7.53
CA LEU A 186 -3.64 -7.47 -8.06
C LEU A 186 -2.29 -7.74 -8.74
N ALA A 187 -1.57 -8.78 -8.31
CA ALA A 187 -0.32 -9.20 -8.94
C ALA A 187 -0.50 -9.68 -10.40
N LEU A 188 -1.73 -10.03 -10.80
CA LEU A 188 -2.08 -10.46 -12.14
C LEU A 188 -2.46 -9.29 -13.07
N LEU A 189 -2.40 -8.06 -12.60
CA LEU A 189 -2.78 -6.83 -13.32
C LEU A 189 -1.53 -6.03 -13.74
N PRO A 190 -0.82 -6.42 -14.80
CA PRO A 190 0.51 -5.90 -15.12
C PRO A 190 0.53 -4.43 -15.55
N LYS A 191 -0.61 -3.90 -15.98
CA LYS A 191 -0.74 -2.51 -16.46
C LYS A 191 -1.30 -1.54 -15.41
N LEU A 192 -1.54 -2.02 -14.17
CA LEU A 192 -2.13 -1.21 -13.12
C LEU A 192 -1.18 -0.07 -12.71
N THR A 193 -1.63 1.17 -12.91
CA THR A 193 -0.88 2.39 -12.61
C THR A 193 -1.50 3.23 -11.50
N SER A 194 -2.81 3.10 -11.27
CA SER A 194 -3.56 3.82 -10.25
C SER A 194 -4.44 2.85 -9.46
N LEU A 195 -4.29 2.87 -8.13
CA LEU A 195 -5.01 1.96 -7.23
C LEU A 195 -5.49 2.71 -5.99
N ASP A 196 -6.80 2.63 -5.72
CA ASP A 196 -7.39 3.09 -4.46
C ASP A 196 -7.83 1.88 -3.61
N LEU A 197 -7.19 1.72 -2.46
CA LEU A 197 -7.49 0.71 -1.43
C LEU A 197 -7.93 1.36 -0.12
N SER A 198 -8.44 2.60 -0.15
CA SER A 198 -8.90 3.28 1.06
C SER A 198 -10.02 2.52 1.74
N ALA A 199 -9.97 2.42 3.07
CA ALA A 199 -10.99 1.73 3.88
C ALA A 199 -11.26 0.27 3.42
N THR A 200 -10.20 -0.49 3.12
CA THR A 200 -10.30 -1.90 2.71
C THR A 200 -9.70 -2.86 3.74
N GLY A 201 -9.28 -2.35 4.91
CA GLY A 201 -8.69 -3.16 5.97
C GLY A 201 -7.25 -3.59 5.71
N ARG A 202 -6.47 -2.77 4.96
CA ARG A 202 -5.06 -3.06 4.67
C ARG A 202 -4.19 -2.90 5.89
N SER A 203 -3.04 -3.57 5.85
CA SER A 203 -2.02 -3.53 6.89
C SER A 203 -0.62 -3.64 6.28
N ASP A 204 0.42 -3.50 7.10
CA ASP A 204 1.81 -3.67 6.66
C ASP A 204 2.10 -5.10 6.15
N LEU A 205 1.25 -6.09 6.47
CA LEU A 205 1.35 -7.44 5.91
C LEU A 205 1.13 -7.48 4.39
N ASP A 206 0.45 -6.48 3.83
CA ASP A 206 0.21 -6.36 2.40
C ASP A 206 1.39 -5.75 1.64
N ASN A 207 2.39 -5.21 2.35
CA ASN A 207 3.49 -4.44 1.75
C ASN A 207 4.36 -5.25 0.78
N GLU A 208 4.54 -6.54 1.00
CA GLU A 208 5.27 -7.41 0.07
C GLU A 208 4.60 -7.43 -1.30
N LEU A 209 3.29 -7.65 -1.33
CA LEU A 209 2.50 -7.64 -2.55
C LEU A 209 2.48 -6.26 -3.20
N LEU A 210 2.12 -5.21 -2.43
CA LEU A 210 2.01 -3.84 -2.95
C LEU A 210 3.34 -3.36 -3.53
N SER A 211 4.45 -3.68 -2.89
CA SER A 211 5.81 -3.40 -3.37
C SER A 211 6.14 -4.09 -4.70
N SER A 212 5.48 -5.20 -5.02
CA SER A 212 5.67 -5.92 -6.29
C SER A 212 5.01 -5.24 -7.47
N LEU A 213 4.03 -4.36 -7.24
CA LEU A 213 3.26 -3.66 -8.27
C LEU A 213 4.05 -2.47 -8.85
N ARG A 214 5.16 -2.76 -9.53
CA ARG A 214 6.15 -1.78 -10.01
C ARG A 214 5.61 -0.76 -11.02
N SER A 215 4.47 -1.03 -11.64
CA SER A 215 3.81 -0.11 -12.59
C SER A 215 3.01 0.99 -11.90
N LEU A 216 2.79 0.90 -10.57
CA LEU A 216 2.01 1.90 -9.85
C LEU A 216 2.72 3.25 -9.84
N SER A 217 1.97 4.28 -10.21
CA SER A 217 2.32 5.69 -10.08
C SER A 217 1.46 6.41 -9.02
N TYR A 218 0.32 5.82 -8.66
CA TYR A 218 -0.59 6.34 -7.64
C TYR A 218 -1.17 5.19 -6.82
N LEU A 219 -1.04 5.28 -5.49
CA LEU A 219 -1.59 4.33 -4.52
C LEU A 219 -2.26 5.10 -3.38
N LYS A 220 -3.52 4.81 -3.11
CA LYS A 220 -4.26 5.43 -2.02
C LYS A 220 -4.60 4.40 -0.94
N LEU A 221 -4.24 4.70 0.31
CA LEU A 221 -4.35 3.81 1.48
C LEU A 221 -5.04 4.47 2.68
N GLU A 222 -5.79 5.56 2.48
CA GLU A 222 -6.50 6.25 3.56
C GLU A 222 -7.49 5.33 4.31
N ASN A 223 -7.73 5.61 5.59
CA ASN A 223 -8.65 4.85 6.46
C ASN A 223 -8.31 3.35 6.56
N ASN A 224 -7.01 3.03 6.64
CA ASN A 224 -6.51 1.68 6.91
C ASN A 224 -5.67 1.70 8.18
N ASP A 225 -6.27 1.37 9.32
CA ASP A 225 -5.63 1.46 10.65
C ASP A 225 -4.43 0.50 10.81
N GLY A 226 -4.40 -0.58 10.04
CA GLY A 226 -3.31 -1.55 10.06
C GLY A 226 -2.07 -1.12 9.30
N VAL A 227 -2.10 0.00 8.55
CA VAL A 227 -0.94 0.58 7.86
C VAL A 227 -0.25 1.55 8.80
N THR A 228 1.03 1.32 9.08
CA THR A 228 1.85 2.15 9.98
C THR A 228 2.73 3.14 9.23
N ALA A 229 3.40 4.05 9.97
CA ALA A 229 4.38 4.95 9.39
C ALA A 229 5.56 4.17 8.78
N GLU A 230 6.05 3.15 9.48
CA GLU A 230 7.09 2.24 9.00
C GLU A 230 6.68 1.51 7.73
N GLY A 231 5.40 1.08 7.66
CA GLY A 231 4.83 0.43 6.48
C GLY A 231 4.80 1.36 5.27
N ILE A 232 4.43 2.62 5.45
CA ILE A 232 4.45 3.65 4.39
C ILE A 232 5.88 3.93 3.92
N ASP A 233 6.85 4.07 4.84
CA ASP A 233 8.25 4.28 4.49
C ASP A 233 8.83 3.11 3.68
N ALA A 234 8.49 1.88 4.05
CA ALA A 234 8.88 0.68 3.31
C ALA A 234 8.30 0.67 1.89
N LEU A 235 7.01 1.00 1.75
CA LEU A 235 6.34 1.11 0.45
C LEU A 235 6.95 2.22 -0.40
N GLN A 236 7.19 3.41 0.16
CA GLN A 236 7.78 4.54 -0.57
C GLN A 236 9.20 4.23 -1.04
N SER A 237 9.98 3.51 -0.21
CA SER A 237 11.32 3.04 -0.57
C SER A 237 11.28 2.01 -1.72
N ALA A 238 10.29 1.12 -1.71
CA ALA A 238 10.11 0.10 -2.74
C ALA A 238 9.52 0.67 -4.04
N LEU A 239 8.70 1.70 -3.96
CA LEU A 239 7.99 2.36 -5.06
C LEU A 239 8.34 3.86 -5.10
N PRO A 240 9.59 4.25 -5.39
CA PRO A 240 10.06 5.62 -5.23
C PRO A 240 9.39 6.63 -6.16
N SER A 241 8.81 6.17 -7.28
CA SER A 241 8.09 7.01 -8.25
C SER A 241 6.57 7.00 -8.04
N CYS A 242 6.06 6.22 -7.07
CA CYS A 242 4.65 6.14 -6.78
C CYS A 242 4.25 7.23 -5.77
N GLN A 243 3.21 7.99 -6.10
CA GLN A 243 2.59 8.87 -5.12
C GLN A 243 1.71 8.01 -4.19
N ILE A 244 2.12 7.88 -2.93
CA ILE A 244 1.35 7.16 -1.90
C ILE A 244 0.57 8.18 -1.08
N VAL A 245 -0.76 8.06 -1.09
CA VAL A 245 -1.69 8.95 -0.36
C VAL A 245 -2.24 8.21 0.84
N HIS A 246 -2.05 8.78 2.01
CA HIS A 246 -2.51 8.25 3.29
C HIS A 246 -2.78 9.41 4.26
N GLU A 247 -3.52 9.19 5.33
CA GLU A 247 -3.58 10.11 6.46
C GLU A 247 -2.23 10.16 7.20
N PRO A 248 -1.95 11.22 7.96
CA PRO A 248 -0.73 11.29 8.76
C PRO A 248 -0.57 10.03 9.63
N LYS A 249 0.58 9.37 9.53
CA LYS A 249 0.95 8.22 10.36
C LYS A 249 2.11 8.61 11.25
N TYR A 250 2.09 8.12 12.49
CA TYR A 250 3.08 8.44 13.50
C TYR A 250 3.78 7.18 13.97
N TYR A 251 5.08 7.31 14.23
CA TYR A 251 5.86 6.21 14.81
C TYR A 251 5.52 6.03 16.28
N THR A 252 5.55 4.81 16.75
CA THR A 252 5.61 4.52 18.18
C THR A 252 7.07 4.37 18.57
N VAL A 253 7.59 5.29 19.37
CA VAL A 253 8.97 5.28 19.86
C VAL A 253 8.98 4.88 21.33
N VAL A 254 9.87 3.96 21.69
CA VAL A 254 9.97 3.40 23.04
C VAL A 254 11.28 3.83 23.68
N PHE A 255 11.19 4.44 24.87
CA PHE A 255 12.32 4.75 25.73
C PHE A 255 12.16 4.03 27.07
N GLY A 256 13.03 3.06 27.36
CA GLY A 256 12.87 2.21 28.55
C GLY A 256 11.57 1.40 28.47
N ASP A 257 10.66 1.64 29.41
CA ASP A 257 9.31 1.02 29.47
C ASP A 257 8.19 1.95 29.01
N GLN A 258 8.53 3.16 28.54
CA GLN A 258 7.56 4.18 28.10
C GLN A 258 7.47 4.22 26.58
N SER A 259 6.25 4.39 26.07
CA SER A 259 5.95 4.51 24.65
C SER A 259 5.35 5.87 24.33
N PHE A 260 5.83 6.50 23.27
CA PHE A 260 5.38 7.81 22.81
C PHE A 260 5.00 7.76 21.34
N SER A 261 3.97 8.50 20.95
CA SER A 261 3.69 8.77 19.54
C SER A 261 4.58 9.91 19.04
N SER A 262 5.15 9.78 17.85
CA SER A 262 6.12 10.76 17.31
C SER A 262 5.53 12.13 16.94
N ASP A 263 4.22 12.31 17.09
CA ASP A 263 3.55 13.63 17.02
C ASP A 263 3.53 14.38 18.35
N ALA A 264 4.05 13.76 19.44
CA ALA A 264 4.12 14.41 20.73
C ALA A 264 5.03 15.65 20.66
N SER A 265 4.54 16.76 21.25
CA SER A 265 5.29 18.00 21.42
C SER A 265 6.16 17.99 22.68
N ASP A 266 5.78 17.14 23.64
CA ASP A 266 6.36 17.10 24.98
C ASP A 266 6.71 15.64 25.32
N VAL A 267 7.98 15.37 25.61
CA VAL A 267 8.49 14.03 25.95
C VAL A 267 9.27 14.11 27.26
N THR A 268 8.93 13.24 28.20
CA THR A 268 9.63 13.11 29.49
C THR A 268 10.11 11.67 29.67
N VAL A 269 11.43 11.51 29.75
CA VAL A 269 12.12 10.21 29.86
C VAL A 269 13.16 10.23 30.99
N ASP A 270 12.77 10.84 32.11
CA ASP A 270 13.66 11.06 33.27
C ASP A 270 13.97 9.74 33.99
N ALA A 271 15.23 9.60 34.43
CA ALA A 271 15.70 8.49 35.27
C ALA A 271 15.38 7.08 34.78
N LEU A 272 15.34 6.88 33.44
CA LEU A 272 15.11 5.59 32.80
C LEU A 272 16.40 4.79 32.55
N GLY A 273 17.56 5.32 32.93
CA GLY A 273 18.87 4.69 32.68
C GLY A 273 19.27 4.69 31.20
N LEU A 274 18.75 5.63 30.41
CA LEU A 274 19.02 5.72 28.98
C LEU A 274 20.48 6.09 28.70
N THR A 275 21.09 5.42 27.75
CA THR A 275 22.41 5.72 27.22
C THR A 275 22.38 6.51 25.91
N THR A 276 21.23 6.54 25.23
CA THR A 276 20.99 7.22 23.95
C THR A 276 19.55 7.71 23.87
N LEU A 277 19.31 8.76 23.09
CA LEU A 277 18.00 9.27 22.71
C LEU A 277 17.57 8.80 21.29
N SER A 278 18.17 7.71 20.78
CA SER A 278 17.82 7.18 19.45
C SER A 278 16.31 6.96 19.32
N GLY A 279 15.71 7.47 18.25
CA GLY A 279 14.25 7.51 18.05
C GLY A 279 13.64 8.90 18.25
N ILE A 280 14.29 9.81 19.04
CA ILE A 280 13.79 11.15 19.25
C ILE A 280 13.79 11.98 17.97
N GLU A 281 14.66 11.67 17.01
CA GLU A 281 14.73 12.30 15.70
C GLU A 281 13.43 12.19 14.88
N LYS A 282 12.55 11.27 15.26
CA LYS A 282 11.23 11.08 14.62
C LYS A 282 10.18 12.10 15.12
N PHE A 283 10.46 12.85 16.18
CA PHE A 283 9.53 13.79 16.81
C PHE A 283 9.63 15.19 16.20
N HIS A 284 9.22 15.34 14.94
CA HIS A 284 9.35 16.61 14.21
C HIS A 284 8.56 17.79 14.81
N GLN A 285 7.63 17.51 15.74
CA GLN A 285 6.84 18.53 16.43
C GLN A 285 7.32 18.79 17.88
N LEU A 286 8.44 18.16 18.29
CA LEU A 286 8.98 18.26 19.62
C LEU A 286 9.31 19.71 19.98
N ARG A 287 8.81 20.16 21.14
CA ARG A 287 9.10 21.45 21.73
C ARG A 287 9.79 21.33 23.08
N GLN A 288 9.42 20.32 23.85
CA GLN A 288 9.98 20.11 25.19
C GLN A 288 10.47 18.67 25.34
N LEU A 289 11.69 18.52 25.82
CA LEU A 289 12.26 17.21 26.18
C LEU A 289 12.87 17.28 27.58
N SER A 290 12.43 16.39 28.45
CA SER A 290 13.13 16.09 29.70
C SER A 290 13.72 14.68 29.62
N ALA A 291 15.04 14.59 29.77
CA ALA A 291 15.83 13.37 29.90
C ALA A 291 16.80 13.45 31.07
N TYR A 292 16.34 14.07 32.16
CA TYR A 292 17.08 14.28 33.37
C TYR A 292 17.43 12.97 34.06
N GLY A 293 18.64 12.87 34.65
CA GLY A 293 19.02 11.74 35.48
C GLY A 293 19.22 10.43 34.72
N ASN A 294 19.73 10.51 33.51
CA ASN A 294 20.10 9.36 32.67
C ASN A 294 21.65 9.20 32.59
N THR A 295 22.13 8.44 31.62
CA THR A 295 23.56 8.23 31.38
C THR A 295 23.96 8.61 29.95
N LEU A 296 23.30 9.64 29.41
CA LEU A 296 23.51 10.10 28.05
C LEU A 296 24.93 10.66 27.86
N THR A 297 25.54 10.31 26.75
CA THR A 297 26.87 10.82 26.33
C THR A 297 26.81 11.56 25.01
N ASP A 298 25.73 11.39 24.23
CA ASP A 298 25.57 11.90 22.87
C ASP A 298 24.18 12.52 22.70
N LEU A 299 24.15 13.65 22.01
CA LEU A 299 22.92 14.39 21.65
C LEU A 299 22.66 14.38 20.12
N ALA A 300 23.40 13.60 19.32
CA ALA A 300 23.24 13.55 17.86
C ALA A 300 21.79 13.34 17.39
N PRO A 301 20.94 12.56 18.09
CA PRO A 301 19.53 12.42 17.69
C PRO A 301 18.72 13.75 17.77
N LEU A 302 19.19 14.77 18.45
CA LEU A 302 18.55 16.09 18.54
C LEU A 302 18.96 17.04 17.42
N ALA A 303 20.01 16.73 16.64
CA ALA A 303 20.68 17.67 15.76
C ALA A 303 19.79 18.40 14.74
N GLU A 304 18.72 17.77 14.28
CA GLU A 304 17.79 18.31 13.28
C GLU A 304 16.47 18.81 13.88
N LEU A 305 16.33 18.79 15.22
CA LEU A 305 15.09 19.17 15.90
C LEU A 305 15.09 20.65 16.28
N PHE A 306 15.21 21.53 15.31
CA PHE A 306 15.36 22.98 15.48
C PHE A 306 14.14 23.69 16.12
N SER A 307 12.99 23.01 16.23
CA SER A 307 11.77 23.53 16.86
C SER A 307 11.73 23.39 18.38
N VAL A 308 12.72 22.70 18.98
CA VAL A 308 12.79 22.49 20.42
C VAL A 308 13.03 23.80 21.14
N GLU A 309 12.17 24.06 22.13
CA GLU A 309 12.17 25.28 22.97
C GLU A 309 12.76 25.02 24.35
N GLU A 310 12.58 23.81 24.90
CA GLU A 310 13.04 23.45 26.24
C GLU A 310 13.75 22.09 26.28
N LEU A 311 14.93 22.05 26.87
CA LEU A 311 15.71 20.83 27.12
C LEU A 311 16.12 20.73 28.58
N GLN A 312 15.78 19.60 29.24
CA GLN A 312 16.23 19.27 30.59
C GLN A 312 17.11 18.02 30.50
N LEU A 313 18.42 18.22 30.55
CA LEU A 313 19.46 17.20 30.32
C LEU A 313 20.45 17.12 31.51
N GLY A 314 20.06 17.64 32.66
CA GLY A 314 20.90 17.58 33.87
C GLY A 314 21.10 16.13 34.35
N TYR A 315 22.14 15.92 35.16
CA TYR A 315 22.54 14.61 35.69
C TYR A 315 22.71 13.55 34.59
N ASN A 316 23.56 13.85 33.61
CA ASN A 316 23.97 12.97 32.53
C ASN A 316 25.51 12.92 32.41
N ASN A 317 26.04 12.29 31.37
CA ASN A 317 27.48 12.20 31.13
C ASN A 317 27.91 12.99 29.85
N LEU A 318 27.21 14.12 29.60
CA LEU A 318 27.44 14.90 28.38
C LEU A 318 28.77 15.67 28.47
N CYS A 319 29.54 15.64 27.40
CA CYS A 319 30.77 16.40 27.23
C CYS A 319 30.84 17.18 25.91
N ASP A 320 29.91 16.93 24.98
CA ASP A 320 29.79 17.57 23.67
C ASP A 320 28.35 18.06 23.44
N LEU A 321 28.24 19.33 23.03
CA LEU A 321 26.96 19.99 22.70
C LEU A 321 26.85 20.33 21.22
N SER A 322 27.72 19.81 20.35
CA SER A 322 27.75 20.14 18.91
C SER A 322 26.41 19.94 18.22
N ALA A 323 25.63 18.95 18.65
CA ALA A 323 24.27 18.69 18.16
C ALA A 323 23.30 19.85 18.42
N LEU A 324 23.55 20.74 19.37
CA LEU A 324 22.71 21.91 19.66
C LEU A 324 23.07 23.14 18.82
N THR A 325 24.05 23.02 17.92
CA THR A 325 24.45 24.13 17.05
C THR A 325 23.29 24.56 16.16
N GLY A 326 22.90 25.85 16.23
CA GLY A 326 21.83 26.38 15.40
C GLY A 326 20.40 26.22 15.96
N HIS A 327 20.25 25.73 17.19
CA HIS A 327 18.94 25.64 17.85
C HIS A 327 18.46 27.03 18.31
N THR A 328 18.10 27.86 17.35
CA THR A 328 17.71 29.28 17.59
C THR A 328 16.35 29.44 18.28
N ALA A 329 15.53 28.39 18.37
CA ALA A 329 14.26 28.41 19.08
C ALA A 329 14.40 28.08 20.57
N LEU A 330 15.57 27.56 21.02
CA LEU A 330 15.79 27.08 22.38
C LEU A 330 15.79 28.24 23.38
N ARG A 331 14.87 28.18 24.34
CA ARG A 331 14.66 29.21 25.37
C ARG A 331 15.16 28.79 26.76
N ARG A 332 14.97 27.50 27.07
CA ARG A 332 15.36 26.93 28.37
C ARG A 332 16.24 25.71 28.17
N LEU A 333 17.41 25.71 28.80
CA LEU A 333 18.39 24.64 28.74
C LEU A 333 18.99 24.35 30.10
N ILE A 334 18.76 23.15 30.61
CA ILE A 334 19.26 22.67 31.88
C ILE A 334 20.28 21.56 31.63
N LEU A 335 21.53 21.81 32.01
CA LEU A 335 22.69 20.93 31.74
C LEU A 335 23.54 20.75 33.04
N ASP A 336 22.94 20.96 34.20
CA ASP A 336 23.62 20.78 35.47
C ASP A 336 24.14 19.34 35.66
N HIS A 337 25.23 19.17 36.42
CA HIS A 337 25.81 17.85 36.71
C HIS A 337 26.11 17.03 35.44
N ASN A 338 26.94 17.58 34.56
CA ASN A 338 27.49 16.93 33.38
C ASN A 338 29.04 17.07 33.38
N ALA A 339 29.72 16.72 32.28
CA ALA A 339 31.16 16.82 32.13
C ALA A 339 31.57 17.85 31.06
N LEU A 340 30.81 18.95 30.95
CA LEU A 340 31.00 19.94 29.89
C LEU A 340 32.22 20.82 30.16
N ARG A 341 33.07 20.99 29.12
CA ARG A 341 34.22 21.91 29.11
C ARG A 341 34.06 22.98 28.04
N ASP A 342 33.58 22.59 26.89
CA ASP A 342 33.33 23.47 25.73
C ASP A 342 31.81 23.63 25.53
N ILE A 343 31.39 24.91 25.50
CA ILE A 343 30.01 25.31 25.28
C ILE A 343 29.88 26.20 24.03
N THR A 344 30.85 26.16 23.12
CA THR A 344 30.89 27.03 21.93
C THR A 344 29.67 26.82 21.04
N ALA A 345 29.12 25.61 21.00
CA ALA A 345 27.90 25.28 20.27
C ALA A 345 26.69 26.13 20.67
N LEU A 346 26.65 26.61 21.95
CA LEU A 346 25.53 27.41 22.43
C LEU A 346 25.55 28.86 21.92
N SER A 347 26.63 29.33 21.28
CA SER A 347 26.75 30.71 20.80
C SER A 347 25.67 31.12 19.81
N GLY A 348 25.09 30.14 19.09
CA GLY A 348 23.98 30.32 18.15
C GLY A 348 22.58 30.21 18.74
N CYS A 349 22.44 29.80 20.00
CA CYS A 349 21.14 29.61 20.67
C CYS A 349 20.62 30.95 21.22
N THR A 350 20.43 31.93 20.35
CA THR A 350 20.22 33.35 20.70
C THR A 350 18.89 33.66 21.40
N ALA A 351 17.93 32.72 21.41
CA ALA A 351 16.67 32.85 22.12
C ALA A 351 16.74 32.40 23.59
N LEU A 352 17.88 31.87 24.07
CA LEU A 352 18.01 31.38 25.45
C LEU A 352 17.69 32.46 26.45
N GLU A 353 16.75 32.16 27.35
CA GLU A 353 16.32 32.98 28.48
C GLU A 353 16.79 32.40 29.83
N GLU A 354 16.85 31.09 29.95
CA GLU A 354 17.28 30.37 31.16
C GLU A 354 18.30 29.28 30.78
N LEU A 355 19.45 29.30 31.45
CA LEU A 355 20.54 28.36 31.23
C LEU A 355 21.15 27.92 32.58
N ASP A 356 21.12 26.60 32.83
CA ASP A 356 21.82 26.01 33.96
C ASP A 356 23.00 25.16 33.48
N LEU A 357 24.19 25.58 33.85
CA LEU A 357 25.47 24.91 33.54
C LEU A 357 26.20 24.55 34.86
N SER A 358 25.49 24.52 35.98
CA SER A 358 26.12 24.26 37.28
C SER A 358 26.70 22.82 37.33
N TYR A 359 27.73 22.67 38.18
CA TYR A 359 28.42 21.40 38.39
C TYR A 359 28.90 20.76 37.08
N ASN A 360 29.73 21.50 36.32
CA ASN A 360 30.40 21.09 35.12
C ASN A 360 31.92 21.41 35.22
N ASP A 361 32.69 21.20 34.17
CA ASP A 361 34.13 21.44 34.07
C ASP A 361 34.45 22.68 33.20
N LEU A 362 33.59 23.69 33.16
CA LEU A 362 33.76 24.85 32.28
C LEU A 362 35.04 25.63 32.57
N ASN A 363 35.74 26.03 31.53
CA ASN A 363 36.94 26.87 31.63
C ASN A 363 36.82 28.17 30.82
N SER A 364 35.70 28.43 30.17
CA SER A 364 35.42 29.65 29.40
C SER A 364 33.93 29.95 29.37
N LEU A 365 33.56 31.24 29.44
CA LEU A 365 32.22 31.75 29.29
C LEU A 365 32.05 32.59 28.02
N ALA A 366 33.05 32.57 27.12
CA ALA A 366 33.09 33.45 25.95
C ALA A 366 31.89 33.21 24.98
N ALA A 367 31.44 31.98 24.84
CA ALA A 367 30.33 31.61 23.96
C ALA A 367 28.99 32.21 24.40
N LEU A 368 28.84 32.54 25.69
CA LEU A 368 27.61 33.08 26.25
C LEU A 368 27.40 34.57 26.00
N ARG A 369 28.47 35.30 25.60
CA ARG A 369 28.41 36.77 25.44
C ARG A 369 27.40 37.23 24.36
N SER A 370 27.08 36.38 23.38
CA SER A 370 26.10 36.65 22.33
C SER A 370 24.65 36.41 22.75
N LEU A 371 24.42 35.77 23.90
CA LEU A 371 23.09 35.35 24.36
C LEU A 371 22.36 36.51 25.10
N THR A 372 22.08 37.56 24.40
CA THR A 372 21.53 38.83 24.97
C THR A 372 20.10 38.70 25.49
N GLN A 373 19.39 37.63 25.24
CA GLN A 373 18.07 37.34 25.81
C GLN A 373 18.14 36.62 27.15
N LEU A 374 19.35 36.19 27.57
CA LEU A 374 19.53 35.41 28.80
C LEU A 374 19.17 36.25 30.03
N ARG A 375 18.24 35.71 30.83
CA ARG A 375 17.74 36.33 32.07
C ARG A 375 18.34 35.68 33.31
N THR A 376 18.52 34.38 33.26
CA THR A 376 19.08 33.58 34.36
C THR A 376 20.15 32.64 33.84
N LEU A 377 21.30 32.69 34.44
CA LEU A 377 22.44 31.81 34.22
C LEU A 377 22.96 31.25 35.54
N ASN A 378 22.97 29.93 35.67
CA ASN A 378 23.60 29.28 36.83
C ASN A 378 24.92 28.60 36.36
N ILE A 379 26.03 29.00 36.94
CA ILE A 379 27.39 28.47 36.68
C ILE A 379 28.08 27.99 37.97
N THR A 380 27.33 27.78 39.03
CA THR A 380 27.84 27.28 40.32
C THR A 380 28.57 25.95 40.13
N GLY A 381 29.63 25.69 40.89
CA GLY A 381 30.32 24.38 40.85
C GLY A 381 31.16 24.14 39.63
N ASN A 382 31.68 25.19 38.97
CA ASN A 382 32.63 25.10 37.85
C ASN A 382 34.01 25.62 38.34
N PRO A 383 34.90 24.75 38.82
CA PRO A 383 36.09 25.14 39.60
C PRO A 383 37.15 25.89 38.78
N ALA A 384 37.14 25.80 37.45
CA ALA A 384 38.11 26.49 36.61
C ALA A 384 37.67 27.90 36.17
N LEU A 385 36.45 28.33 36.53
CA LEU A 385 35.98 29.68 36.25
C LEU A 385 36.59 30.69 37.27
N THR A 386 36.91 31.87 36.79
CA THR A 386 37.49 32.95 37.63
C THR A 386 36.51 34.11 37.76
N ALA A 387 36.76 34.94 38.81
CA ALA A 387 35.96 36.14 39.04
C ALA A 387 36.00 37.11 37.86
N ASP A 388 37.13 37.21 37.14
CA ASP A 388 37.24 38.08 35.97
C ASP A 388 36.44 37.59 34.77
N MET A 389 36.34 36.26 34.57
CA MET A 389 35.47 35.68 33.52
C MET A 389 34.01 36.03 33.81
N VAL A 390 33.57 35.91 35.06
CA VAL A 390 32.19 36.23 35.47
C VAL A 390 31.89 37.70 35.33
N ARG A 391 32.82 38.60 35.82
CA ARG A 391 32.67 40.06 35.67
C ARG A 391 32.58 40.48 34.20
N SER A 392 33.48 39.93 33.35
CA SER A 392 33.46 40.20 31.91
C SER A 392 32.17 39.72 31.20
N LEU A 393 31.60 38.61 31.66
CA LEU A 393 30.29 38.16 31.17
C LEU A 393 29.16 39.05 31.66
N GLN A 394 29.17 39.47 32.94
CA GLN A 394 28.17 40.37 33.50
C GLN A 394 28.15 41.74 32.79
N GLU A 395 29.33 42.23 32.36
CA GLU A 395 29.43 43.45 31.53
C GLU A 395 28.78 43.25 30.14
N ALA A 396 28.92 42.05 29.56
CA ALA A 396 28.32 41.74 28.26
C ALA A 396 26.81 41.45 28.35
N LEU A 397 26.34 40.96 29.53
CA LEU A 397 24.95 40.57 29.77
C LEU A 397 24.41 41.31 31.05
N PRO A 398 24.24 42.61 30.98
CA PRO A 398 23.91 43.43 32.19
C PRO A 398 22.51 43.12 32.77
N ALA A 399 21.60 42.54 31.95
CA ALA A 399 20.25 42.16 32.40
C ALA A 399 20.17 40.71 32.90
N CYS A 400 21.24 39.94 32.79
CA CYS A 400 21.25 38.54 33.21
C CYS A 400 21.59 38.41 34.68
N GLN A 401 20.79 37.65 35.41
CA GLN A 401 21.12 37.23 36.76
C GLN A 401 22.08 36.04 36.70
N ILE A 402 23.36 36.27 37.04
CA ILE A 402 24.37 35.22 37.11
C ILE A 402 24.44 34.65 38.51
N ILE A 403 24.15 33.36 38.66
CA ILE A 403 24.26 32.59 39.90
C ILE A 403 25.59 31.86 39.90
N THR A 404 26.43 32.12 40.91
CA THR A 404 27.78 31.56 41.02
C THR A 404 28.20 31.43 42.47
N ASP A 405 29.08 30.52 42.79
CA ASP A 405 29.77 30.36 44.07
C ASP A 405 31.12 31.10 44.12
N ILE A 406 31.49 31.77 43.05
CA ILE A 406 32.74 32.51 42.93
C ILE A 406 32.60 33.84 43.67
N ASP A 407 33.56 34.15 44.60
CA ASP A 407 33.62 35.43 45.28
C ASP A 407 34.06 36.55 44.31
N LEU A 408 33.11 37.38 43.92
CA LEU A 408 33.35 38.50 43.01
C LEU A 408 33.93 39.75 43.71
N SER A 409 34.03 39.73 45.06
CA SER A 409 34.55 40.88 45.85
C SER A 409 36.08 40.91 45.91
N MET A 410 36.74 39.77 45.66
CA MET A 410 38.20 39.68 45.73
C MET A 410 38.84 40.11 44.40
N PRO A 411 39.80 41.03 44.37
CA PRO A 411 40.64 41.23 43.20
C PRO A 411 41.51 39.99 42.98
N GLU A 412 41.78 39.63 41.71
CA GLU A 412 42.68 38.54 41.43
C GLU A 412 44.07 38.75 42.10
N PRO A 413 44.69 37.67 42.60
CA PRO A 413 46.08 37.78 43.06
C PRO A 413 46.93 38.27 41.87
N THR A 414 47.55 39.44 42.06
CA THR A 414 48.53 39.98 41.09
C THR A 414 49.57 38.91 40.82
N PRO A 415 49.86 38.57 39.57
CA PRO A 415 50.88 37.57 39.25
C PRO A 415 52.18 38.00 39.95
N GLU A 416 52.81 37.09 40.72
CA GLU A 416 54.11 37.32 41.33
C GLU A 416 55.08 37.79 40.23
N PRO A 417 55.78 38.92 40.45
CA PRO A 417 56.80 39.36 39.52
C PRO A 417 57.82 38.21 39.31
N PRO A 418 58.26 37.97 38.09
CA PRO A 418 59.23 36.90 37.83
C PRO A 418 60.43 37.07 38.77
N ALA A 419 60.77 35.99 39.47
CA ALA A 419 61.90 35.95 40.38
C ALA A 419 63.16 36.51 39.67
N GLU A 420 63.69 37.60 40.18
CA GLU A 420 64.92 38.17 39.65
C GLU A 420 66.00 37.07 39.63
N THR A 421 66.47 36.71 38.48
CA THR A 421 67.63 35.83 38.30
C THR A 421 68.87 36.57 38.88
N PRO A 422 69.61 36.01 39.84
CA PRO A 422 70.84 36.64 40.32
C PRO A 422 71.79 36.78 39.12
N GLN A 423 72.23 38.02 38.87
CA GLN A 423 73.31 38.24 37.91
C GLN A 423 74.63 37.74 38.49
N PRO A 424 75.56 37.22 37.65
CA PRO A 424 76.82 36.62 38.07
C PRO A 424 77.85 37.61 38.60
#